data_d6e77f18e1cfb13bb8fb86703f84f3f7
#
_entry.id   d6e77f18e1cfb13bb8fb86703f84f3f7
#
_cell.length_a   1.000
_cell.length_b   1.000
_cell.length_c   1.000
_cell.angle_alpha   90.00
_cell.angle_beta   90.00
_cell.angle_gamma   90.00
#
_symmetry.space_group_name_H-M   'P 1'
#
loop_
_entity.id
_entity.type
_entity.pdbx_description
1 polymer ?
#
loop_
_entity_poly.entity_id
_entity_poly.type
_entity_poly.pdbx_seq_one_letter_code
_entity_poly.pdbx_strand_id
1 'polypeptide(L)'
;GAGTVSAGDCDAVSDKVTGFKAGERGACSGWSCGHADQMVARRSSSVKMPERVTFEKAATVWHNYGTAYYALVECARAKAGETLFVSGAAGGIGLAAVDLARHLGLRVIAGVGSDDKANLVRDYGASIAINYRSEDLRERVKAVTSGEGVDICFDNVGGAIFEQIARLMKGGGSFEPVGFTRRQVSALAVNLPLLED
;
A
#
# COMPACT_ATOMS: atom_id res chain seq x y z
N GLY A 1 16.44 -6.67 -14.48
CA GLY A 1 16.74 -5.27 -14.31
C GLY A 1 16.19 -4.75 -13.00
N ALA A 2 16.92 -3.89 -12.34
CA ALA A 2 16.48 -3.25 -11.11
C ALA A 2 15.71 -1.97 -11.40
N GLY A 3 14.73 -1.65 -10.56
CA GLY A 3 13.91 -0.45 -10.68
C GLY A 3 12.75 -0.59 -11.69
N THR A 4 11.57 -0.25 -11.24
CA THR A 4 10.34 -0.33 -12.04
C THR A 4 9.68 1.03 -12.23
N VAL A 5 10.20 2.08 -11.60
CA VAL A 5 9.65 3.44 -11.66
C VAL A 5 10.79 4.44 -11.84
N SER A 6 10.54 5.45 -12.65
CA SER A 6 11.47 6.56 -12.87
C SER A 6 10.72 7.88 -12.99
N ALA A 7 11.42 8.97 -12.71
CA ALA A 7 10.94 10.32 -12.96
C ALA A 7 12.09 11.17 -13.50
N GLY A 8 11.81 12.04 -14.45
CA GLY A 8 12.83 12.84 -15.11
C GLY A 8 12.24 13.77 -16.16
N ASP A 9 13.13 14.44 -16.85
CA ASP A 9 12.79 15.25 -18.02
C ASP A 9 12.65 14.36 -19.26
N CYS A 10 11.73 14.71 -20.13
CA CYS A 10 11.52 14.03 -21.40
C CYS A 10 12.51 14.58 -22.46
N ASP A 11 13.50 13.79 -22.87
CA ASP A 11 14.49 14.22 -23.86
C ASP A 11 13.92 14.26 -25.28
N ALA A 12 13.13 13.24 -25.62
CA ALA A 12 12.55 13.11 -26.95
C ALA A 12 11.21 12.37 -26.92
N VAL A 13 10.39 12.60 -27.90
CA VAL A 13 9.09 11.96 -28.09
C VAL A 13 8.97 11.48 -29.53
N SER A 14 8.46 10.26 -29.73
CA SER A 14 8.13 9.77 -31.07
C SER A 14 6.97 10.56 -31.68
N ASP A 15 7.00 10.75 -33.01
CA ASP A 15 5.97 11.48 -33.77
C ASP A 15 4.53 10.96 -33.55
N LYS A 16 4.39 9.71 -33.13
CA LYS A 16 3.10 9.07 -32.88
C LYS A 16 2.57 9.30 -31.47
N VAL A 17 3.35 9.92 -30.59
CA VAL A 17 2.96 10.14 -29.18
C VAL A 17 2.27 11.50 -29.04
N THR A 18 1.11 11.50 -28.46
CA THR A 18 0.35 12.71 -28.11
C THR A 18 0.36 12.92 -26.59
N GLY A 19 0.31 14.18 -26.19
CA GLY A 19 0.16 14.55 -24.77
C GLY A 19 1.48 14.66 -24.00
N PHE A 20 2.65 14.43 -24.64
CA PHE A 20 3.98 14.72 -24.10
C PHE A 20 4.82 15.47 -25.12
N LYS A 21 5.75 16.29 -24.64
CA LYS A 21 6.74 17.01 -25.48
C LYS A 21 8.12 16.90 -24.82
N ALA A 22 9.17 17.05 -25.63
CA ALA A 22 10.53 17.23 -25.11
C ALA A 22 10.60 18.42 -24.15
N GLY A 23 11.34 18.30 -23.08
CA GLY A 23 11.45 19.26 -21.99
C GLY A 23 10.34 19.18 -20.93
N GLU A 24 9.31 18.38 -21.12
CA GLU A 24 8.28 18.18 -20.08
C GLU A 24 8.73 17.18 -19.02
N ARG A 25 8.35 17.45 -17.76
CA ARG A 25 8.66 16.59 -16.63
C ARG A 25 7.64 15.45 -16.53
N GLY A 26 8.12 14.22 -16.35
CA GLY A 26 7.29 13.05 -16.29
C GLY A 26 7.74 12.02 -15.26
N ALA A 27 6.80 11.20 -14.81
CA ALA A 27 7.06 9.96 -14.10
C ALA A 27 6.48 8.79 -14.89
N CYS A 28 7.14 7.66 -14.86
CA CYS A 28 6.72 6.48 -15.59
C CYS A 28 6.97 5.19 -14.80
N SER A 29 6.19 4.15 -15.11
CA SER A 29 6.43 2.81 -14.63
C SER A 29 6.78 1.87 -15.78
N GLY A 30 7.65 0.89 -15.51
CA GLY A 30 8.06 -0.13 -16.47
C GLY A 30 8.51 -1.40 -15.76
N TRP A 31 8.72 -2.47 -16.50
CA TRP A 31 9.16 -3.74 -15.94
C TRP A 31 10.67 -3.79 -15.61
N SER A 32 11.45 -2.81 -16.10
CA SER A 32 12.90 -2.74 -15.92
C SER A 32 13.44 -1.36 -16.22
N CYS A 33 14.74 -1.14 -16.00
CA CYS A 33 15.48 0.07 -16.35
C CYS A 33 15.20 1.32 -15.51
N GLY A 34 14.61 1.17 -14.32
CA GLY A 34 14.43 2.31 -13.40
C GLY A 34 15.73 2.83 -12.77
N HIS A 35 16.82 2.02 -12.82
CA HIS A 35 18.16 2.44 -12.40
C HIS A 35 19.03 2.70 -13.63
N ALA A 36 18.73 3.76 -14.36
CA ALA A 36 19.46 4.18 -15.54
C ALA A 36 19.38 5.70 -15.70
N ASP A 37 20.37 6.30 -16.36
CA ASP A 37 20.39 7.74 -16.64
C ASP A 37 19.31 8.12 -17.68
N GLN A 38 18.97 7.18 -18.56
CA GLN A 38 17.92 7.35 -19.56
C GLN A 38 17.13 6.06 -19.74
N MET A 39 15.83 6.18 -20.01
CA MET A 39 14.99 5.04 -20.32
C MET A 39 13.95 5.37 -21.38
N VAL A 40 13.50 4.35 -22.10
CA VAL A 40 12.36 4.47 -23.01
C VAL A 40 11.09 4.09 -22.26
N ALA A 41 10.18 5.05 -22.12
CA ALA A 41 8.91 4.86 -21.45
C ALA A 41 7.75 4.76 -22.45
N ARG A 42 6.77 3.91 -22.15
CA ARG A 42 5.52 3.89 -22.92
C ARG A 42 4.63 5.05 -22.51
N ARG A 43 3.97 5.70 -23.47
CA ARG A 43 3.02 6.79 -23.19
C ARG A 43 1.92 6.36 -22.20
N SER A 44 1.41 5.14 -22.34
CA SER A 44 0.33 4.59 -21.47
C SER A 44 0.75 4.39 -20.02
N SER A 45 2.03 4.31 -19.74
CA SER A 45 2.58 4.15 -18.39
C SER A 45 3.34 5.40 -17.90
N SER A 46 3.08 6.55 -18.52
CA SER A 46 3.73 7.83 -18.19
C SER A 46 2.72 8.90 -17.84
N VAL A 47 3.02 9.69 -16.82
CA VAL A 47 2.21 10.83 -16.37
C VAL A 47 3.06 12.10 -16.30
N LYS A 48 2.45 13.24 -16.61
CA LYS A 48 3.08 14.54 -16.39
C LYS A 48 3.18 14.85 -14.91
N MET A 49 4.33 15.38 -14.51
CA MET A 49 4.56 15.82 -13.14
C MET A 49 4.20 17.31 -12.97
N PRO A 50 3.53 17.68 -11.87
CA PRO A 50 3.46 19.08 -11.46
C PRO A 50 4.85 19.64 -11.13
N GLU A 51 5.10 20.92 -11.42
CA GLU A 51 6.40 21.57 -11.16
C GLU A 51 6.83 21.49 -9.68
N ARG A 52 5.86 21.56 -8.76
CA ARG A 52 6.10 21.49 -7.30
C ARG A 52 6.53 20.11 -6.78
N VAL A 53 6.44 19.06 -7.59
CA VAL A 53 6.80 17.68 -7.19
C VAL A 53 8.24 17.42 -7.62
N THR A 54 9.08 16.94 -6.70
CA THR A 54 10.46 16.53 -7.03
C THR A 54 10.47 15.18 -7.73
N PHE A 55 11.55 14.87 -8.46
CA PHE A 55 11.67 13.59 -9.17
C PHE A 55 11.67 12.39 -8.23
N GLU A 56 12.32 12.51 -7.06
CA GLU A 56 12.34 11.47 -6.04
C GLU A 56 10.92 11.17 -5.52
N LYS A 57 10.13 12.21 -5.24
CA LYS A 57 8.74 12.05 -4.83
C LYS A 57 7.90 11.41 -5.93
N ALA A 58 8.04 11.87 -7.16
CA ALA A 58 7.28 11.35 -8.29
C ALA A 58 7.58 9.88 -8.58
N ALA A 59 8.85 9.49 -8.54
CA ALA A 59 9.27 8.10 -8.70
C ALA A 59 8.72 7.19 -7.59
N THR A 60 8.47 7.72 -6.39
CA THR A 60 7.97 6.95 -5.25
C THR A 60 6.44 6.87 -5.25
N VAL A 61 5.78 8.00 -5.50
CA VAL A 61 4.31 8.13 -5.41
C VAL A 61 3.59 7.22 -6.39
N TRP A 62 4.05 7.18 -7.64
CA TRP A 62 3.37 6.42 -8.69
C TRP A 62 3.14 4.95 -8.33
N HIS A 63 4.16 4.29 -7.81
CA HIS A 63 4.07 2.88 -7.46
C HIS A 63 3.34 2.66 -6.12
N ASN A 64 3.75 3.39 -5.09
CA ASN A 64 3.25 3.16 -3.74
C ASN A 64 1.79 3.58 -3.59
N TYR A 65 1.45 4.81 -4.00
CA TYR A 65 0.08 5.30 -3.91
C TYR A 65 -0.84 4.68 -4.96
N GLY A 66 -0.32 4.38 -6.17
CA GLY A 66 -1.09 3.66 -7.19
C GLY A 66 -1.54 2.28 -6.71
N THR A 67 -0.64 1.54 -6.06
CA THR A 67 -0.93 0.24 -5.47
C THR A 67 -1.94 0.36 -4.32
N ALA A 68 -1.71 1.31 -3.41
CA ALA A 68 -2.63 1.55 -2.28
C ALA A 68 -4.02 1.99 -2.75
N TYR A 69 -4.09 2.88 -3.74
CA TYR A 69 -5.34 3.33 -4.33
C TYR A 69 -6.12 2.18 -4.96
N TYR A 70 -5.45 1.40 -5.80
CA TYR A 70 -6.11 0.27 -6.47
C TYR A 70 -6.68 -0.73 -5.47
N ALA A 71 -5.90 -1.11 -4.46
CA ALA A 71 -6.34 -2.05 -3.43
C ALA A 71 -7.49 -1.48 -2.58
N LEU A 72 -7.37 -0.24 -2.08
CA LEU A 72 -8.37 0.30 -1.16
C LEU A 72 -9.62 0.81 -1.87
N VAL A 73 -9.48 1.47 -3.04
CA VAL A 73 -10.60 2.12 -3.71
C VAL A 73 -11.27 1.19 -4.71
N GLU A 74 -10.49 0.54 -5.57
CA GLU A 74 -11.05 -0.28 -6.66
C GLU A 74 -11.42 -1.70 -6.19
N CYS A 75 -10.55 -2.35 -5.40
CA CYS A 75 -10.78 -3.73 -4.95
C CYS A 75 -11.65 -3.75 -3.68
N ALA A 76 -11.17 -3.20 -2.58
CA ALA A 76 -11.87 -3.20 -1.30
C ALA A 76 -13.11 -2.28 -1.28
N ARG A 77 -13.17 -1.28 -2.16
CA ARG A 77 -14.25 -0.27 -2.19
C ARG A 77 -14.48 0.38 -0.83
N ALA A 78 -13.37 0.72 -0.18
CA ALA A 78 -13.33 1.23 1.18
C ALA A 78 -14.27 2.42 1.41
N LYS A 79 -14.98 2.41 2.53
CA LYS A 79 -15.93 3.45 2.92
C LYS A 79 -15.48 4.15 4.18
N ALA A 80 -15.76 5.44 4.27
CA ALA A 80 -15.48 6.22 5.48
C ALA A 80 -16.13 5.57 6.72
N GLY A 81 -15.37 5.52 7.81
CA GLY A 81 -15.78 4.88 9.07
C GLY A 81 -15.38 3.42 9.21
N GLU A 82 -15.03 2.72 8.12
CA GLU A 82 -14.53 1.34 8.19
C GLU A 82 -13.15 1.28 8.87
N THR A 83 -12.86 0.13 9.48
CA THR A 83 -11.59 -0.16 10.13
C THR A 83 -10.67 -0.92 9.18
N LEU A 84 -9.52 -0.31 8.87
CA LEU A 84 -8.47 -0.89 8.05
C LEU A 84 -7.31 -1.38 8.92
N PHE A 85 -6.88 -2.61 8.74
CA PHE A 85 -5.59 -3.09 9.22
C PHE A 85 -4.56 -3.07 8.10
N VAL A 86 -3.37 -2.51 8.36
CA VAL A 86 -2.25 -2.48 7.41
C VAL A 86 -1.08 -3.25 8.00
N SER A 87 -0.69 -4.38 7.42
CA SER A 87 0.53 -5.09 7.79
C SER A 87 1.76 -4.45 7.14
N GLY A 88 2.91 -4.47 7.83
CA GLY A 88 4.13 -3.84 7.31
C GLY A 88 3.94 -2.35 7.00
N ALA A 89 3.14 -1.67 7.82
CA ALA A 89 2.65 -0.31 7.57
C ALA A 89 3.76 0.75 7.42
N ALA A 90 4.94 0.52 7.97
CA ALA A 90 6.08 1.45 7.85
C ALA A 90 6.93 1.29 6.57
N GLY A 91 6.55 0.37 5.67
CA GLY A 91 7.14 0.27 4.33
C GLY A 91 6.56 1.32 3.37
N GLY A 92 7.16 1.50 2.19
CA GLY A 92 6.72 2.53 1.22
C GLY A 92 5.24 2.41 0.83
N ILE A 93 4.79 1.20 0.44
CA ILE A 93 3.39 0.95 0.09
C ILE A 93 2.50 1.03 1.35
N GLY A 94 2.99 0.53 2.50
CA GLY A 94 2.26 0.59 3.76
C GLY A 94 1.99 2.02 4.23
N LEU A 95 2.99 2.91 4.18
CA LEU A 95 2.83 4.33 4.50
C LEU A 95 1.85 5.03 3.55
N ALA A 96 1.93 4.71 2.25
CA ALA A 96 0.98 5.23 1.27
C ALA A 96 -0.45 4.77 1.57
N ALA A 97 -0.64 3.51 1.98
CA ALA A 97 -1.94 2.98 2.37
C ALA A 97 -2.48 3.67 3.64
N VAL A 98 -1.63 3.90 4.66
CA VAL A 98 -2.00 4.61 5.89
C VAL A 98 -2.45 6.04 5.58
N ASP A 99 -1.64 6.78 4.81
CA ASP A 99 -1.94 8.17 4.44
C ASP A 99 -3.22 8.27 3.59
N LEU A 100 -3.35 7.45 2.56
CA LEU A 100 -4.54 7.43 1.71
C LEU A 100 -5.80 7.06 2.53
N ALA A 101 -5.72 6.03 3.37
CA ALA A 101 -6.82 5.57 4.20
C ALA A 101 -7.32 6.67 5.16
N ARG A 102 -6.40 7.43 5.76
CA ARG A 102 -6.76 8.61 6.56
C ARG A 102 -7.57 9.62 5.75
N HIS A 103 -7.16 9.91 4.51
CA HIS A 103 -7.89 10.84 3.63
C HIS A 103 -9.25 10.30 3.18
N LEU A 104 -9.40 8.98 3.09
CA LEU A 104 -10.67 8.31 2.82
C LEU A 104 -11.59 8.23 4.06
N GLY A 105 -11.13 8.68 5.22
CA GLY A 105 -11.90 8.66 6.46
C GLY A 105 -11.96 7.28 7.14
N LEU A 106 -11.00 6.40 6.86
CA LEU A 106 -10.90 5.09 7.52
C LEU A 106 -10.25 5.21 8.90
N ARG A 107 -10.61 4.30 9.79
CA ARG A 107 -9.92 4.08 11.05
C ARG A 107 -8.74 3.13 10.81
N VAL A 108 -7.49 3.61 10.89
CA VAL A 108 -6.32 2.83 10.52
C VAL A 108 -5.65 2.20 11.74
N ILE A 109 -5.50 0.89 11.72
CA ILE A 109 -4.68 0.08 12.63
C ILE A 109 -3.44 -0.36 11.87
N ALA A 110 -2.27 0.16 12.25
CA ALA A 110 -1.00 -0.11 11.60
C ALA A 110 -0.20 -1.19 12.34
N GLY A 111 0.07 -2.31 11.68
CA GLY A 111 0.95 -3.37 12.16
C GLY A 111 2.40 -3.11 11.77
N VAL A 112 3.31 -3.03 12.75
CA VAL A 112 4.73 -2.75 12.56
C VAL A 112 5.62 -3.69 13.36
N GLY A 113 6.92 -3.70 13.06
CA GLY A 113 7.89 -4.60 13.70
C GLY A 113 8.86 -3.91 14.67
N SER A 114 8.65 -2.64 15.05
CA SER A 114 9.43 -1.93 16.08
C SER A 114 8.71 -0.67 16.54
N ASP A 115 9.10 -0.15 17.70
CA ASP A 115 8.48 1.03 18.30
C ASP A 115 8.79 2.32 17.52
N ASP A 116 9.99 2.43 16.95
CA ASP A 116 10.34 3.55 16.05
C ASP A 116 9.41 3.61 14.84
N LYS A 117 9.10 2.44 14.27
CA LYS A 117 8.14 2.32 13.17
C LYS A 117 6.71 2.63 13.61
N ALA A 118 6.36 2.34 14.87
CA ALA A 118 5.05 2.70 15.42
C ALA A 118 4.87 4.22 15.50
N ASN A 119 5.90 4.96 15.86
CA ASN A 119 5.85 6.43 15.86
C ASN A 119 5.71 6.97 14.44
N LEU A 120 6.51 6.47 13.50
CA LEU A 120 6.43 6.87 12.09
C LEU A 120 5.02 6.73 11.51
N VAL A 121 4.37 5.59 11.72
CA VAL A 121 3.02 5.38 11.13
C VAL A 121 1.94 6.25 11.78
N ARG A 122 2.10 6.63 13.07
CA ARG A 122 1.21 7.60 13.73
C ARG A 122 1.34 8.99 13.09
N ASP A 123 2.56 9.42 12.77
CA ASP A 123 2.81 10.70 12.10
C ASP A 123 2.17 10.73 10.70
N TYR A 124 2.08 9.58 10.03
CA TYR A 124 1.38 9.41 8.76
C TYR A 124 -0.14 9.30 8.88
N GLY A 125 -0.68 9.17 10.10
CA GLY A 125 -2.11 9.22 10.37
C GLY A 125 -2.75 7.90 10.78
N ALA A 126 -1.96 6.90 11.17
CA ALA A 126 -2.50 5.70 11.80
C ALA A 126 -3.16 6.06 13.15
N SER A 127 -4.42 5.68 13.31
CA SER A 127 -5.15 5.88 14.57
C SER A 127 -4.55 5.04 15.69
N ILE A 128 -4.06 3.86 15.36
CA ILE A 128 -3.47 2.88 16.27
C ILE A 128 -2.25 2.26 15.60
N ALA A 129 -1.16 2.09 16.35
CA ALA A 129 0.01 1.33 15.91
C ALA A 129 0.26 0.18 16.88
N ILE A 130 0.46 -1.03 16.34
CA ILE A 130 0.71 -2.26 17.08
C ILE A 130 2.07 -2.81 16.67
N ASN A 131 2.97 -2.97 17.63
CA ASN A 131 4.23 -3.65 17.41
C ASN A 131 4.05 -5.16 17.62
N TYR A 132 3.77 -5.90 16.55
CA TYR A 132 3.50 -7.34 16.59
C TYR A 132 4.71 -8.21 16.98
N ARG A 133 5.87 -7.62 17.30
CA ARG A 133 7.00 -8.35 17.88
C ARG A 133 6.99 -8.34 19.40
N SER A 134 6.41 -7.34 20.02
CA SER A 134 6.35 -7.14 21.47
C SER A 134 4.93 -7.25 22.03
N GLU A 135 3.90 -7.12 21.20
CA GLU A 135 2.49 -7.15 21.57
C GLU A 135 1.79 -8.37 20.93
N ASP A 136 0.79 -8.94 21.62
CA ASP A 136 -0.11 -9.92 21.00
C ASP A 136 -1.05 -9.19 20.03
N LEU A 137 -0.83 -9.43 18.73
CA LEU A 137 -1.57 -8.77 17.67
C LEU A 137 -3.07 -9.03 17.77
N ARG A 138 -3.46 -10.27 18.08
CA ARG A 138 -4.87 -10.68 18.15
C ARG A 138 -5.59 -9.98 19.29
N GLU A 139 -5.02 -10.03 20.47
CA GLU A 139 -5.60 -9.39 21.65
C GLU A 139 -5.67 -7.87 21.49
N ARG A 140 -4.63 -7.26 20.88
CA ARG A 140 -4.61 -5.83 20.63
C ARG A 140 -5.67 -5.40 19.63
N VAL A 141 -5.81 -6.11 18.50
CA VAL A 141 -6.86 -5.80 17.51
C VAL A 141 -8.24 -5.96 18.12
N LYS A 142 -8.53 -7.05 18.84
CA LYS A 142 -9.79 -7.24 19.54
C LYS A 142 -10.09 -6.10 20.51
N ALA A 143 -9.12 -5.72 21.34
CA ALA A 143 -9.29 -4.65 22.32
C ALA A 143 -9.66 -3.32 21.66
N VAL A 144 -8.98 -2.95 20.58
CA VAL A 144 -9.19 -1.66 19.90
C VAL A 144 -10.42 -1.64 18.98
N THR A 145 -10.94 -2.80 18.61
CA THR A 145 -12.19 -2.94 17.82
C THR A 145 -13.39 -3.37 18.66
N SER A 146 -13.24 -3.46 19.97
CA SER A 146 -14.27 -3.95 20.88
C SER A 146 -14.76 -5.37 20.52
N GLY A 147 -13.86 -6.19 19.95
CA GLY A 147 -14.16 -7.55 19.52
C GLY A 147 -14.76 -7.68 18.13
N GLU A 148 -15.17 -6.58 17.48
CA GLU A 148 -15.82 -6.62 16.17
C GLU A 148 -14.88 -7.04 15.02
N GLY A 149 -13.56 -6.83 15.17
CA GLY A 149 -12.60 -7.10 14.11
C GLY A 149 -12.43 -5.95 13.11
N VAL A 150 -11.88 -6.25 11.93
CA VAL A 150 -11.54 -5.27 10.90
C VAL A 150 -12.36 -5.49 9.63
N ASP A 151 -12.72 -4.39 8.97
CA ASP A 151 -13.50 -4.42 7.73
C ASP A 151 -12.60 -4.72 6.53
N ILE A 152 -11.36 -4.18 6.55
CA ILE A 152 -10.39 -4.31 5.46
C ILE A 152 -9.03 -4.70 6.03
N CYS A 153 -8.36 -5.67 5.41
CA CYS A 153 -6.96 -5.99 5.67
C CYS A 153 -6.11 -5.73 4.42
N PHE A 154 -5.14 -4.84 4.54
CA PHE A 154 -4.14 -4.56 3.52
C PHE A 154 -2.82 -5.23 3.92
N ASP A 155 -2.48 -6.35 3.25
CA ASP A 155 -1.35 -7.18 3.67
C ASP A 155 -0.14 -7.09 2.73
N ASN A 156 0.97 -6.57 3.27
CA ASN A 156 2.28 -6.50 2.61
C ASN A 156 3.26 -7.59 3.08
N VAL A 157 2.92 -8.36 4.12
CA VAL A 157 3.88 -9.23 4.82
C VAL A 157 3.63 -10.70 4.55
N GLY A 158 2.37 -11.13 4.64
CA GLY A 158 2.00 -12.54 4.54
C GLY A 158 2.37 -13.38 5.78
N GLY A 159 2.26 -14.70 5.65
CA GLY A 159 2.64 -15.67 6.66
C GLY A 159 1.83 -15.57 7.96
N ALA A 160 2.49 -15.72 9.12
CA ALA A 160 1.82 -15.78 10.42
C ALA A 160 1.00 -14.52 10.78
N ILE A 161 1.33 -13.35 10.24
CA ILE A 161 0.55 -12.11 10.47
C ILE A 161 -0.76 -12.19 9.68
N PHE A 162 -0.70 -12.64 8.43
CA PHE A 162 -1.88 -12.91 7.62
C PHE A 162 -2.86 -13.84 8.33
N GLU A 163 -2.38 -15.01 8.84
CA GLU A 163 -3.22 -16.00 9.51
C GLU A 163 -3.91 -15.45 10.76
N GLN A 164 -3.20 -14.59 11.52
CA GLN A 164 -3.77 -13.96 12.71
C GLN A 164 -4.87 -12.95 12.35
N ILE A 165 -4.64 -12.12 11.34
CA ILE A 165 -5.61 -11.09 10.94
C ILE A 165 -6.80 -11.69 10.19
N ALA A 166 -6.61 -12.75 9.40
CA ALA A 166 -7.71 -13.43 8.73
C ALA A 166 -8.81 -13.89 9.71
N ARG A 167 -8.43 -14.25 10.95
CA ARG A 167 -9.36 -14.61 12.04
C ARG A 167 -9.97 -13.42 12.78
N LEU A 168 -9.62 -12.22 12.40
CA LEU A 168 -10.08 -10.96 12.99
C LEU A 168 -10.82 -10.09 11.97
N MET A 169 -11.10 -10.65 10.79
CA MET A 169 -11.94 -9.99 9.80
C MET A 169 -13.41 -10.03 10.25
N LYS A 170 -14.12 -8.95 9.98
CA LYS A 170 -15.60 -8.95 10.09
C LYS A 170 -16.20 -9.81 8.98
N GLY A 171 -17.37 -10.38 9.21
CA GLY A 171 -18.17 -11.02 8.17
C GLY A 171 -18.38 -10.07 6.98
N GLY A 172 -18.06 -10.53 5.76
CA GLY A 172 -18.11 -9.71 4.54
C GLY A 172 -16.95 -8.71 4.38
N GLY A 173 -15.95 -8.72 5.26
CA GLY A 173 -14.75 -7.88 5.15
C GLY A 173 -13.88 -8.23 3.94
N SER A 174 -13.06 -7.29 3.50
CA SER A 174 -12.18 -7.42 2.32
C SER A 174 -10.73 -7.67 2.71
N PHE A 175 -10.10 -8.64 2.06
CA PHE A 175 -8.71 -8.98 2.28
C PHE A 175 -7.88 -8.68 1.01
N GLU A 176 -6.93 -7.74 1.11
CA GLU A 176 -6.12 -7.24 0.00
C GLU A 176 -4.65 -7.69 0.15
N PRO A 177 -4.25 -8.86 -0.40
CA PRO A 177 -2.87 -9.30 -0.39
C PRO A 177 -2.07 -8.53 -1.44
N VAL A 178 -1.23 -7.60 -1.00
CA VAL A 178 -0.46 -6.71 -1.88
C VAL A 178 0.96 -7.20 -2.07
N GLY A 179 1.52 -7.92 -1.09
CA GLY A 179 2.89 -8.38 -1.16
C GLY A 179 3.19 -9.57 -0.24
N PHE A 180 4.34 -10.21 -0.51
CA PHE A 180 4.81 -11.38 0.22
C PHE A 180 6.28 -11.17 0.60
N THR A 181 6.56 -10.20 1.49
CA THR A 181 7.94 -9.85 1.86
C THR A 181 8.66 -11.00 2.56
N ARG A 182 7.94 -11.95 3.16
CA ARG A 182 8.49 -13.17 3.76
C ARG A 182 8.62 -14.36 2.81
N ARG A 183 8.39 -14.19 1.50
CA ARG A 183 8.45 -15.23 0.47
C ARG A 183 7.52 -16.44 0.72
N GLN A 184 6.62 -16.37 1.67
CA GLN A 184 5.60 -17.37 1.91
C GLN A 184 4.28 -16.86 1.37
N VAL A 185 3.74 -17.55 0.40
CA VAL A 185 2.37 -17.33 -0.07
C VAL A 185 1.45 -17.76 1.05
N SER A 186 0.62 -16.84 1.52
CA SER A 186 -0.36 -17.14 2.56
C SER A 186 -1.43 -18.06 2.00
N ALA A 187 -1.57 -19.25 2.59
CA ALA A 187 -2.68 -20.13 2.29
C ALA A 187 -3.85 -19.78 3.21
N LEU A 188 -4.93 -19.24 2.65
CA LEU A 188 -6.18 -19.09 3.39
C LEU A 188 -6.80 -20.49 3.53
N ALA A 189 -6.98 -20.95 4.76
CA ALA A 189 -7.80 -22.13 5.01
C ALA A 189 -9.27 -21.73 4.72
N VAL A 190 -9.77 -22.13 3.55
CA VAL A 190 -11.09 -21.73 3.01
C VAL A 190 -12.26 -22.12 3.95
N ASN A 191 -12.03 -23.04 4.87
CA ASN A 191 -12.98 -23.44 5.90
C ASN A 191 -13.11 -22.42 7.07
N LEU A 192 -12.16 -21.52 7.27
CA LEU A 192 -12.22 -20.53 8.35
C LEU A 192 -13.40 -19.56 8.21
N PRO A 193 -13.71 -19.00 7.03
CA PRO A 193 -14.88 -18.15 6.85
C PRO A 193 -16.23 -18.86 6.99
N LEU A 194 -16.23 -20.21 6.93
CA LEU A 194 -17.47 -21.02 7.03
C LEU A 194 -17.76 -21.49 8.45
N LEU A 195 -16.88 -21.23 9.42
CA LEU A 195 -16.99 -21.71 10.80
C LEU A 195 -17.30 -20.59 11.80
N GLU A 196 -17.43 -19.34 11.36
CA GLU A 196 -17.64 -18.16 12.21
C GLU A 196 -19.03 -17.49 12.02
N ASP A 197 -20.03 -18.23 11.51
CA ASP A 197 -21.45 -17.83 11.51
C ASP A 197 -22.17 -18.33 12.77
#